data_664a074edc0e2e03d337db95cfa98604
#
_entry.id   664a074edc0e2e03d337db95cfa98604
#
_cell.length_a   1.000
_cell.length_b   1.000
_cell.length_c   1.000
_cell.angle_alpha   90.00
_cell.angle_beta   90.00
_cell.angle_gamma   90.00
#
_symmetry.space_group_name_H-M   'P 1'
#
loop_
_entity.id
_entity.type
_entity.pdbx_description
1 polymer ?
#
loop_
_entity_poly.entity_id
_entity_poly.type
_entity_poly.pdbx_seq_one_letter_code
_entity_poly.pdbx_strand_id
1 'polypeptide(L)'
;MLVPSGEGDCASFDRVAAQLADDFTVLTFDAPGFSRSHVRTADDISVSKLADQIACLVKSLGTHPATFYGCSSGGVAVLDLVVRHSDLVRIAVVHEVAMPGAAALLADLMTLDDAAIVERCQFLFAHMMNDDLAAWEALGDEYHARLAKNYVTWVRRYLAPAPPSPHSPEDLAGKPITWTIGGLTPAVTFLDNVVLAVKSGCPISPLMCKHFPQVSAPEMLAKHIRESALAYQGLGAGESR
;
A
#
# COMPACT_ATOMS: atom_id res chain seq x y z
N MET A 1 -8.29 7.55 1.30
CA MET A 1 -8.05 6.42 2.23
C MET A 1 -6.61 5.95 2.05
N LEU A 2 -5.89 5.72 3.16
CA LEU A 2 -4.53 5.20 3.16
C LEU A 2 -4.57 3.72 3.58
N VAL A 3 -4.15 2.84 2.66
CA VAL A 3 -4.22 1.38 2.84
C VAL A 3 -2.85 0.87 3.30
N PRO A 4 -2.75 0.21 4.47
CA PRO A 4 -1.49 -0.27 5.00
C PRO A 4 -0.87 -1.37 4.12
N SER A 5 0.45 -1.45 4.16
CA SER A 5 1.24 -2.45 3.45
C SER A 5 1.45 -3.72 4.30
N GLY A 6 2.57 -4.39 4.16
CA GLY A 6 2.88 -5.61 4.91
C GLY A 6 2.98 -5.42 6.43
N GLU A 7 3.21 -4.19 6.92
CA GLU A 7 3.19 -3.88 8.36
C GLU A 7 1.77 -3.99 8.95
N GLY A 8 0.75 -3.76 8.14
CA GLY A 8 -0.65 -3.89 8.49
C GLY A 8 -1.19 -2.88 9.53
N ASP A 9 -0.33 -2.01 10.06
CA ASP A 9 -0.64 -1.01 11.11
C ASP A 9 -0.73 0.38 10.50
N CYS A 10 -1.81 1.09 10.75
CA CYS A 10 -2.05 2.41 10.15
C CYS A 10 -1.30 3.56 10.84
N ALA A 11 -0.65 3.36 11.98
CA ALA A 11 0.08 4.42 12.66
C ALA A 11 1.30 4.91 11.86
N SER A 12 1.82 4.12 10.92
CA SER A 12 2.84 4.58 9.97
C SER A 12 2.38 5.75 9.09
N PHE A 13 1.07 5.95 8.97
CA PHE A 13 0.48 7.03 8.18
C PHE A 13 0.17 8.32 8.96
N ASP A 14 0.39 8.38 10.27
CA ASP A 14 -0.05 9.52 11.10
C ASP A 14 0.48 10.85 10.57
N ARG A 15 1.75 10.91 10.14
CA ARG A 15 2.35 12.12 9.56
C ARG A 15 1.75 12.48 8.20
N VAL A 16 1.50 11.50 7.35
CA VAL A 16 0.85 11.70 6.04
C VAL A 16 -0.59 12.16 6.23
N ALA A 17 -1.32 11.53 7.15
CA ALA A 17 -2.70 11.88 7.47
C ALA A 17 -2.81 13.32 7.98
N ALA A 18 -1.92 13.75 8.88
CA ALA A 18 -1.86 15.11 9.37
C ALA A 18 -1.65 16.12 8.24
N GLN A 19 -0.76 15.84 7.29
CA GLN A 19 -0.49 16.70 6.12
C GLN A 19 -1.68 16.79 5.14
N LEU A 20 -2.53 15.77 5.08
CA LEU A 20 -3.68 15.73 4.18
C LEU A 20 -4.96 16.27 4.83
N ALA A 21 -5.02 16.36 6.15
CA ALA A 21 -6.24 16.65 6.89
C ALA A 21 -6.80 18.06 6.65
N ASP A 22 -5.97 19.01 6.20
CA ASP A 22 -6.41 20.37 5.88
C ASP A 22 -7.33 20.40 4.63
N ASP A 23 -7.12 19.45 3.69
CA ASP A 23 -7.81 19.45 2.40
C ASP A 23 -8.80 18.27 2.25
N PHE A 24 -8.63 17.19 3.05
CA PHE A 24 -9.37 15.95 2.87
C PHE A 24 -9.83 15.34 4.20
N THR A 25 -10.96 14.64 4.16
CA THR A 25 -11.26 13.62 5.18
C THR A 25 -10.36 12.42 4.95
N VAL A 26 -9.43 12.16 5.88
CA VAL A 26 -8.47 11.06 5.77
C VAL A 26 -8.97 9.85 6.56
N LEU A 27 -9.01 8.70 5.90
CA LEU A 27 -9.34 7.42 6.51
C LEU A 27 -8.09 6.54 6.56
N THR A 28 -7.78 6.02 7.74
CA THR A 28 -6.76 5.01 7.99
C THR A 28 -7.36 3.84 8.77
N PHE A 29 -6.79 2.66 8.67
CA PHE A 29 -7.26 1.47 9.41
C PHE A 29 -6.11 0.46 9.54
N ASP A 30 -6.13 -0.34 10.60
CA ASP A 30 -5.27 -1.53 10.67
C ASP A 30 -5.85 -2.62 9.77
N ALA A 31 -5.01 -3.26 8.97
CA ALA A 31 -5.48 -4.33 8.10
C ALA A 31 -6.12 -5.47 8.93
N PRO A 32 -7.14 -6.15 8.40
CA PRO A 32 -7.79 -7.24 9.13
C PRO A 32 -6.81 -8.32 9.58
N GLY A 33 -6.83 -8.63 10.88
CA GLY A 33 -5.91 -9.57 11.51
C GLY A 33 -4.57 -8.98 11.97
N PHE A 34 -4.37 -7.68 11.78
CA PHE A 34 -3.19 -6.95 12.22
C PHE A 34 -3.51 -6.00 13.36
N SER A 35 -2.52 -5.76 14.21
CA SER A 35 -2.54 -4.75 15.28
C SER A 35 -3.85 -4.73 16.10
N ARG A 36 -4.69 -3.70 15.92
CA ARG A 36 -5.95 -3.48 16.67
C ARG A 36 -7.18 -4.03 15.92
N SER A 37 -7.00 -4.52 14.67
CA SER A 37 -8.09 -5.03 13.85
C SER A 37 -8.21 -6.54 13.97
N HIS A 38 -9.18 -7.00 14.75
CA HIS A 38 -9.41 -8.42 14.96
C HIS A 38 -10.28 -9.05 13.86
N VAL A 39 -9.98 -10.29 13.51
CA VAL A 39 -10.79 -11.11 12.60
C VAL A 39 -11.29 -12.35 13.32
N ARG A 40 -12.46 -12.85 12.90
CA ARG A 40 -13.04 -14.06 13.49
C ARG A 40 -12.35 -15.33 13.01
N THR A 41 -11.87 -15.33 11.79
CA THR A 41 -11.20 -16.49 11.18
C THR A 41 -9.94 -16.05 10.45
N ALA A 42 -8.90 -16.88 10.50
CA ALA A 42 -7.67 -16.64 9.75
C ALA A 42 -7.89 -16.64 8.23
N ASP A 43 -8.93 -17.30 7.74
CA ASP A 43 -9.28 -17.37 6.31
C ASP A 43 -9.80 -16.04 5.76
N ASP A 44 -10.13 -15.07 6.64
CA ASP A 44 -10.53 -13.73 6.23
C ASP A 44 -9.34 -12.80 5.94
N ILE A 45 -8.11 -13.28 6.12
CA ILE A 45 -6.88 -12.52 5.88
C ILE A 45 -6.30 -12.90 4.52
N SER A 46 -6.53 -12.07 3.50
CA SER A 46 -5.89 -12.16 2.19
C SER A 46 -6.01 -10.83 1.46
N VAL A 47 -5.14 -10.59 0.48
CA VAL A 47 -5.13 -9.34 -0.30
C VAL A 47 -6.44 -9.15 -1.07
N SER A 48 -6.97 -10.20 -1.71
CA SER A 48 -8.23 -10.12 -2.46
C SER A 48 -9.42 -9.81 -1.56
N LYS A 49 -9.48 -10.40 -0.35
CA LYS A 49 -10.52 -10.07 0.63
C LYS A 49 -10.34 -8.66 1.20
N LEU A 50 -9.11 -8.17 1.31
CA LEU A 50 -8.85 -6.81 1.76
C LEU A 50 -9.52 -5.77 0.86
N ALA A 51 -9.49 -5.93 -0.46
CA ALA A 51 -10.17 -5.05 -1.38
C ALA A 51 -11.70 -5.01 -1.14
N ASP A 52 -12.33 -6.17 -0.93
CA ASP A 52 -13.77 -6.25 -0.62
C ASP A 52 -14.11 -5.61 0.73
N GLN A 53 -13.24 -5.81 1.74
CA GLN A 53 -13.41 -5.20 3.06
C GLN A 53 -13.29 -3.67 2.99
N ILE A 54 -12.33 -3.15 2.21
CA ILE A 54 -12.19 -1.72 1.92
C ILE A 54 -13.46 -1.20 1.23
N ALA A 55 -13.96 -1.91 0.22
CA ALA A 55 -15.19 -1.54 -0.49
C ALA A 55 -16.39 -1.45 0.46
N CYS A 56 -16.55 -2.43 1.35
CA CYS A 56 -17.59 -2.41 2.38
C CYS A 56 -17.42 -1.23 3.35
N LEU A 57 -16.19 -0.96 3.78
CA LEU A 57 -15.90 0.12 4.72
C LEU A 57 -16.27 1.49 4.14
N VAL A 58 -15.80 1.82 2.93
CA VAL A 58 -16.07 3.14 2.32
C VAL A 58 -17.55 3.31 1.97
N LYS A 59 -18.25 2.22 1.59
CA LYS A 59 -19.70 2.24 1.38
C LYS A 59 -20.45 2.52 2.68
N SER A 60 -20.09 1.85 3.77
CA SER A 60 -20.74 2.03 5.07
C SER A 60 -20.54 3.42 5.66
N LEU A 61 -19.40 4.06 5.35
CA LEU A 61 -19.08 5.42 5.77
C LEU A 61 -19.63 6.51 4.83
N GLY A 62 -20.14 6.13 3.66
CA GLY A 62 -20.62 7.09 2.65
C GLY A 62 -19.49 7.98 2.07
N THR A 63 -18.24 7.48 2.06
CA THR A 63 -17.05 8.26 1.68
C THR A 63 -16.51 7.88 0.29
N HIS A 64 -17.39 7.58 -0.65
CA HIS A 64 -17.04 7.23 -2.03
C HIS A 64 -17.74 8.15 -3.06
N PRO A 65 -17.16 8.33 -4.27
CA PRO A 65 -15.87 7.83 -4.72
C PRO A 65 -14.70 8.54 -4.01
N ALA A 66 -13.64 7.79 -3.67
CA ALA A 66 -12.52 8.29 -2.89
C ALA A 66 -11.18 8.12 -3.60
N THR A 67 -10.17 8.89 -3.16
CA THR A 67 -8.76 8.66 -3.50
C THR A 67 -8.20 7.58 -2.59
N PHE A 68 -7.53 6.59 -3.16
CA PHE A 68 -6.86 5.52 -2.42
C PHE A 68 -5.36 5.60 -2.63
N TYR A 69 -4.62 5.45 -1.54
CA TYR A 69 -3.18 5.20 -1.58
C TYR A 69 -2.90 3.80 -1.05
N GLY A 70 -1.99 3.08 -1.71
CA GLY A 70 -1.50 1.77 -1.24
C GLY A 70 -0.07 1.52 -1.68
N CYS A 71 0.73 1.00 -0.74
CA CYS A 71 2.09 0.56 -0.97
C CYS A 71 2.17 -0.96 -0.86
N SER A 72 3.07 -1.62 -1.62
CA SER A 72 3.33 -3.06 -1.49
C SER A 72 2.04 -3.91 -1.59
N SER A 73 1.74 -4.75 -0.60
CA SER A 73 0.50 -5.53 -0.52
C SER A 73 -0.75 -4.65 -0.44
N GLY A 74 -0.67 -3.47 0.20
CA GLY A 74 -1.75 -2.47 0.16
C GLY A 74 -1.98 -1.95 -1.26
N GLY A 75 -0.93 -1.79 -2.05
CA GLY A 75 -1.02 -1.45 -3.47
C GLY A 75 -1.73 -2.52 -4.30
N VAL A 76 -1.50 -3.80 -4.02
CA VAL A 76 -2.24 -4.91 -4.67
C VAL A 76 -3.73 -4.81 -4.37
N ALA A 77 -4.10 -4.58 -3.11
CA ALA A 77 -5.51 -4.42 -2.72
C ALA A 77 -6.16 -3.20 -3.39
N VAL A 78 -5.42 -2.09 -3.54
CA VAL A 78 -5.91 -0.89 -4.23
C VAL A 78 -6.10 -1.14 -5.73
N LEU A 79 -5.19 -1.85 -6.39
CA LEU A 79 -5.38 -2.24 -7.80
C LEU A 79 -6.59 -3.16 -7.98
N ASP A 80 -6.77 -4.14 -7.08
CA ASP A 80 -7.93 -5.02 -7.10
C ASP A 80 -9.24 -4.25 -6.88
N LEU A 81 -9.22 -3.25 -6.00
CA LEU A 81 -10.37 -2.33 -5.79
C LEU A 81 -10.70 -1.55 -7.07
N VAL A 82 -9.70 -1.01 -7.77
CA VAL A 82 -9.90 -0.27 -9.04
C VAL A 82 -10.55 -1.14 -10.11
N VAL A 83 -10.16 -2.41 -10.19
CA VAL A 83 -10.70 -3.32 -11.20
C VAL A 83 -12.11 -3.78 -10.85
N ARG A 84 -12.35 -4.20 -9.60
CA ARG A 84 -13.61 -4.84 -9.18
C ARG A 84 -14.66 -3.88 -8.62
N HIS A 85 -14.26 -2.72 -8.14
CA HIS A 85 -15.11 -1.72 -7.48
C HIS A 85 -14.81 -0.31 -8.00
N SER A 86 -14.71 -0.16 -9.31
CA SER A 86 -14.31 1.10 -9.97
C SER A 86 -15.22 2.30 -9.63
N ASP A 87 -16.49 2.06 -9.32
CA ASP A 87 -17.45 3.06 -8.88
C ASP A 87 -17.08 3.74 -7.55
N LEU A 88 -16.24 3.10 -6.74
CA LEU A 88 -15.79 3.62 -5.46
C LEU A 88 -14.48 4.42 -5.57
N VAL A 89 -13.78 4.33 -6.70
CA VAL A 89 -12.43 4.89 -6.86
C VAL A 89 -12.47 6.15 -7.71
N ARG A 90 -12.05 7.27 -7.11
CA ARG A 90 -11.78 8.51 -7.83
C ARG A 90 -10.44 8.44 -8.52
N ILE A 91 -9.39 8.13 -7.78
CA ILE A 91 -8.05 7.83 -8.28
C ILE A 91 -7.32 6.90 -7.30
N ALA A 92 -6.52 6.01 -7.84
CA ALA A 92 -5.60 5.16 -7.10
C ALA A 92 -4.16 5.68 -7.25
N VAL A 93 -3.49 5.89 -6.13
CA VAL A 93 -2.07 6.21 -6.05
C VAL A 93 -1.38 4.97 -5.48
N VAL A 94 -0.57 4.28 -6.28
CA VAL A 94 0.11 3.06 -5.83
C VAL A 94 1.62 3.22 -5.83
N HIS A 95 2.27 2.63 -4.84
CA HIS A 95 3.71 2.69 -4.66
C HIS A 95 4.31 1.29 -4.50
N GLU A 96 5.29 0.96 -5.35
CA GLU A 96 6.05 -0.30 -5.26
C GLU A 96 5.17 -1.51 -4.89
N VAL A 97 4.17 -1.75 -5.73
CA VAL A 97 3.18 -2.83 -5.53
C VAL A 97 3.88 -4.18 -5.42
N ALA A 98 3.47 -4.99 -4.45
CA ALA A 98 4.03 -6.34 -4.25
C ALA A 98 3.66 -7.25 -5.43
N MET A 99 4.63 -7.51 -6.28
CA MET A 99 4.54 -8.35 -7.47
C MET A 99 5.46 -9.57 -7.33
N PRO A 100 5.32 -10.58 -8.22
CA PRO A 100 6.09 -11.81 -8.13
C PRO A 100 7.60 -11.62 -8.03
N GLY A 101 8.19 -10.62 -8.69
CA GLY A 101 9.62 -10.31 -8.61
C GLY A 101 10.06 -9.94 -7.20
N ALA A 102 9.36 -9.02 -6.55
CA ALA A 102 9.64 -8.64 -5.16
C ALA A 102 9.33 -9.78 -4.18
N ALA A 103 8.23 -10.53 -4.39
CA ALA A 103 7.87 -11.67 -3.56
C ALA A 103 8.93 -12.79 -3.62
N ALA A 104 9.54 -13.03 -4.78
CA ALA A 104 10.60 -14.02 -4.95
C ALA A 104 11.84 -13.71 -4.11
N LEU A 105 12.16 -12.42 -3.89
CA LEU A 105 13.28 -11.99 -3.04
C LEU A 105 13.05 -12.26 -1.55
N LEU A 106 11.81 -12.53 -1.15
CA LEU A 106 11.38 -12.75 0.23
C LEU A 106 10.93 -14.19 0.49
N ALA A 107 11.13 -15.08 -0.49
CA ALA A 107 10.63 -16.47 -0.43
C ALA A 107 11.24 -17.27 0.73
N ASP A 108 12.46 -16.96 1.16
CA ASP A 108 13.14 -17.58 2.28
C ASP A 108 12.40 -17.36 3.62
N LEU A 109 11.71 -16.22 3.79
CA LEU A 109 10.93 -15.93 4.99
C LEU A 109 9.87 -17.00 5.28
N MET A 110 9.30 -17.62 4.23
CA MET A 110 8.26 -18.63 4.39
C MET A 110 8.78 -19.94 5.02
N THR A 111 10.09 -20.18 4.99
CA THR A 111 10.72 -21.38 5.53
C THR A 111 11.16 -21.22 6.99
N LEU A 112 11.14 -19.98 7.51
CA LEU A 112 11.57 -19.66 8.86
C LEU A 112 10.48 -19.99 9.90
N ASP A 113 10.89 -20.23 11.15
CA ASP A 113 9.97 -20.23 12.29
C ASP A 113 9.53 -18.80 12.65
N ASP A 114 8.54 -18.66 13.53
CA ASP A 114 7.96 -17.37 13.85
C ASP A 114 8.94 -16.40 14.53
N ALA A 115 9.87 -16.90 15.36
CA ALA A 115 10.87 -16.06 16.01
C ALA A 115 11.88 -15.51 14.99
N ALA A 116 12.36 -16.37 14.09
CA ALA A 116 13.26 -15.97 13.00
C ALA A 116 12.57 -15.04 12.00
N ILE A 117 11.27 -15.20 11.72
CA ILE A 117 10.49 -14.25 10.93
C ILE A 117 10.53 -12.87 11.59
N VAL A 118 10.25 -12.78 12.89
CA VAL A 118 10.23 -11.49 13.59
C VAL A 118 11.59 -10.81 13.51
N GLU A 119 12.68 -11.50 13.83
CA GLU A 119 14.05 -10.96 13.77
C GLU A 119 14.39 -10.48 12.35
N ARG A 120 14.13 -11.32 11.35
CA ARG A 120 14.44 -11.01 9.95
C ARG A 120 13.62 -9.84 9.43
N CYS A 121 12.32 -9.77 9.77
CA CYS A 121 11.45 -8.68 9.34
C CYS A 121 11.78 -7.37 10.05
N GLN A 122 12.15 -7.37 11.32
CA GLN A 122 12.63 -6.16 12.01
C GLN A 122 13.79 -5.52 11.26
N PHE A 123 14.79 -6.32 10.87
CA PHE A 123 15.90 -5.82 10.07
C PHE A 123 15.47 -5.35 8.68
N LEU A 124 14.66 -6.15 7.98
CA LEU A 124 14.21 -5.87 6.62
C LEU A 124 13.44 -4.54 6.55
N PHE A 125 12.47 -4.35 7.44
CA PHE A 125 11.60 -3.17 7.44
C PHE A 125 12.36 -1.90 7.85
N ALA A 126 13.22 -1.99 8.89
CA ALA A 126 13.97 -0.84 9.37
C ALA A 126 15.10 -0.39 8.42
N HIS A 127 15.82 -1.33 7.81
CA HIS A 127 17.08 -1.03 7.12
C HIS A 127 17.02 -1.19 5.60
N MET A 128 16.23 -2.17 5.11
CA MET A 128 16.17 -2.44 3.67
C MET A 128 15.03 -1.70 2.98
N MET A 129 13.86 -1.67 3.63
CA MET A 129 12.65 -1.06 3.07
C MET A 129 12.46 0.40 3.46
N ASN A 130 13.22 0.89 4.43
CA ASN A 130 13.17 2.28 4.91
C ASN A 130 14.54 2.96 4.70
N ASP A 131 14.55 4.27 4.46
CA ASP A 131 15.75 5.07 4.23
C ASP A 131 16.03 6.09 5.36
N ASP A 132 15.14 6.19 6.35
CA ASP A 132 15.29 7.03 7.54
C ASP A 132 15.06 6.21 8.82
N LEU A 133 16.14 5.69 9.39
CA LEU A 133 16.07 4.88 10.61
C LEU A 133 15.53 5.68 11.80
N ALA A 134 15.87 6.97 11.91
CA ALA A 134 15.39 7.80 13.02
C ALA A 134 13.87 8.02 12.93
N ALA A 135 13.34 8.25 11.72
CA ALA A 135 11.89 8.30 11.50
C ALA A 135 11.20 6.97 11.78
N TRP A 136 11.84 5.85 11.46
CA TRP A 136 11.34 4.51 11.79
C TRP A 136 11.30 4.28 13.31
N GLU A 137 12.36 4.57 14.02
CA GLU A 137 12.43 4.45 15.49
C GLU A 137 11.43 5.38 16.19
N ALA A 138 11.20 6.58 15.64
CA ALA A 138 10.22 7.54 16.17
C ALA A 138 8.76 7.09 16.11
N LEU A 139 8.44 5.99 15.40
CA LEU A 139 7.10 5.36 15.48
C LEU A 139 6.80 4.77 16.86
N GLY A 140 7.82 4.51 17.67
CA GLY A 140 7.76 4.20 19.08
C GLY A 140 7.57 2.72 19.42
N ASP A 141 7.87 2.38 20.68
CA ASP A 141 7.95 1.00 21.16
C ASP A 141 6.63 0.23 21.01
N GLU A 142 5.49 0.89 21.25
CA GLU A 142 4.18 0.25 21.10
C GLU A 142 3.88 -0.15 19.66
N TYR A 143 4.25 0.70 18.70
CA TYR A 143 4.15 0.38 17.28
C TYR A 143 4.99 -0.83 16.94
N HIS A 144 6.28 -0.83 17.31
CA HIS A 144 7.20 -1.92 17.03
C HIS A 144 6.79 -3.24 17.72
N ALA A 145 6.23 -3.17 18.94
CA ALA A 145 5.70 -4.35 19.63
C ALA A 145 4.49 -4.96 18.89
N ARG A 146 3.63 -4.14 18.27
CA ARG A 146 2.54 -4.64 17.43
C ARG A 146 3.08 -5.25 16.15
N LEU A 147 4.09 -4.64 15.53
CA LEU A 147 4.70 -5.15 14.30
C LEU A 147 5.31 -6.54 14.48
N ALA A 148 5.87 -6.86 15.63
CA ALA A 148 6.42 -8.19 15.91
C ALA A 148 5.39 -9.31 15.69
N LYS A 149 4.12 -9.07 16.02
CA LYS A 149 3.01 -9.99 15.73
C LYS A 149 2.56 -9.92 14.26
N ASN A 150 2.56 -8.72 13.70
CA ASN A 150 2.11 -8.48 12.33
C ASN A 150 3.02 -9.16 11.31
N TYR A 151 4.34 -9.20 11.54
CA TYR A 151 5.30 -9.84 10.63
C TYR A 151 4.97 -11.31 10.36
N VAL A 152 4.63 -12.06 11.40
CA VAL A 152 4.23 -13.47 11.27
C VAL A 152 2.94 -13.56 10.43
N THR A 153 1.94 -12.73 10.72
CA THR A 153 0.70 -12.69 9.94
C THR A 153 0.97 -12.34 8.47
N TRP A 154 1.82 -11.34 8.21
CA TRP A 154 2.20 -10.94 6.85
C TRP A 154 2.84 -12.09 6.09
N VAL A 155 3.88 -12.72 6.64
CA VAL A 155 4.60 -13.82 5.97
C VAL A 155 3.68 -15.02 5.73
N ARG A 156 2.89 -15.42 6.72
CA ARG A 156 2.05 -16.63 6.64
C ARG A 156 0.78 -16.46 5.80
N ARG A 157 0.25 -15.21 5.68
CA ARG A 157 -1.07 -14.96 5.10
C ARG A 157 -1.07 -14.10 3.84
N TYR A 158 -0.09 -13.20 3.71
CA TYR A 158 -0.02 -12.27 2.58
C TYR A 158 1.10 -12.63 1.61
N LEU A 159 2.25 -13.08 2.11
CA LEU A 159 3.41 -13.41 1.28
C LEU A 159 3.33 -14.85 0.76
N ALA A 160 2.97 -15.82 1.62
CA ALA A 160 2.94 -17.24 1.28
C ALA A 160 2.00 -17.60 0.12
N PRO A 161 0.78 -17.02 0.00
CA PRO A 161 -0.08 -17.23 -1.14
C PRO A 161 0.14 -16.21 -2.25
N ALA A 162 1.39 -15.68 -2.43
CA ALA A 162 1.65 -14.65 -3.44
C ALA A 162 1.07 -15.05 -4.80
N PRO A 163 -0.06 -14.48 -5.23
CA PRO A 163 -0.58 -14.77 -6.55
C PRO A 163 0.37 -14.21 -7.60
N PRO A 164 0.39 -14.77 -8.81
CA PRO A 164 0.90 -14.04 -9.97
C PRO A 164 0.21 -12.65 -9.99
N SER A 165 0.82 -11.66 -10.64
CA SER A 165 0.20 -10.33 -10.75
C SER A 165 -1.30 -10.50 -10.97
N PRO A 166 -2.18 -10.02 -10.06
CA PRO A 166 -3.61 -10.32 -10.12
C PRO A 166 -4.28 -9.69 -11.35
N HIS A 167 -3.61 -8.73 -12.01
CA HIS A 167 -4.18 -7.96 -13.12
C HIS A 167 -3.22 -7.90 -14.32
N SER A 168 -3.79 -8.11 -15.50
CA SER A 168 -3.10 -7.89 -16.77
C SER A 168 -3.00 -6.39 -17.09
N PRO A 169 -2.14 -5.98 -18.05
CA PRO A 169 -2.13 -4.61 -18.55
C PRO A 169 -3.51 -4.14 -19.04
N GLU A 170 -4.29 -5.02 -19.66
CA GLU A 170 -5.62 -4.74 -20.20
C GLU A 170 -6.64 -4.46 -19.09
N ASP A 171 -6.55 -5.13 -17.95
CA ASP A 171 -7.42 -4.90 -16.79
C ASP A 171 -7.23 -3.49 -16.21
N LEU A 172 -6.01 -2.95 -16.31
CA LEU A 172 -5.63 -1.65 -15.74
C LEU A 172 -5.71 -0.50 -16.75
N ALA A 173 -5.75 -0.80 -18.05
CA ALA A 173 -5.76 0.20 -19.10
C ALA A 173 -6.96 1.15 -18.98
N GLY A 174 -6.69 2.46 -19.03
CA GLY A 174 -7.71 3.51 -18.91
C GLY A 174 -8.30 3.67 -17.51
N LYS A 175 -7.82 2.94 -16.50
CA LYS A 175 -8.25 3.11 -15.11
C LYS A 175 -7.58 4.35 -14.49
N PRO A 176 -8.21 4.99 -13.49
CA PRO A 176 -7.68 6.17 -12.81
C PRO A 176 -6.56 5.76 -11.82
N ILE A 177 -5.39 5.44 -12.35
CA ILE A 177 -4.22 4.97 -11.59
C ILE A 177 -3.03 5.89 -11.86
N THR A 178 -2.33 6.28 -10.81
CA THR A 178 -0.98 6.84 -10.88
C THR A 178 -0.03 5.96 -10.07
N TRP A 179 1.15 5.72 -10.63
CA TRP A 179 2.13 4.79 -10.07
C TRP A 179 3.39 5.50 -9.62
N THR A 180 3.97 5.06 -8.52
CA THR A 180 5.27 5.55 -8.06
C THR A 180 6.20 4.40 -7.70
N ILE A 181 7.50 4.64 -7.85
CA ILE A 181 8.59 3.76 -7.40
C ILE A 181 9.57 4.56 -6.55
N GLY A 182 10.24 3.92 -5.62
CA GLY A 182 11.28 4.53 -4.81
C GLY A 182 12.54 4.78 -5.62
N GLY A 183 12.97 6.05 -5.72
CA GLY A 183 14.20 6.42 -6.40
C GLY A 183 15.47 5.97 -5.67
N LEU A 184 15.34 5.56 -4.39
CA LEU A 184 16.42 5.00 -3.57
C LEU A 184 16.33 3.48 -3.43
N THR A 185 15.28 2.86 -3.95
CA THR A 185 15.16 1.40 -4.03
C THR A 185 16.00 0.87 -5.20
N PRO A 186 16.71 -0.26 -5.03
CA PRO A 186 17.40 -0.89 -6.17
C PRO A 186 16.44 -1.16 -7.32
N ALA A 187 16.73 -0.63 -8.50
CA ALA A 187 15.80 -0.60 -9.65
C ALA A 187 15.28 -1.99 -10.05
N VAL A 188 16.06 -3.04 -9.83
CA VAL A 188 15.67 -4.42 -10.17
C VAL A 188 14.53 -4.95 -9.28
N THR A 189 14.36 -4.41 -8.08
CA THR A 189 13.41 -4.93 -7.07
C THR A 189 11.95 -4.79 -7.55
N PHE A 190 11.63 -3.67 -8.20
CA PHE A 190 10.27 -3.35 -8.66
C PHE A 190 10.21 -3.07 -10.17
N LEU A 191 11.07 -3.71 -10.96
CA LEU A 191 11.08 -3.56 -12.41
C LEU A 191 9.76 -4.02 -13.05
N ASP A 192 9.13 -5.04 -12.50
CA ASP A 192 7.82 -5.54 -12.94
C ASP A 192 6.71 -4.49 -12.76
N ASN A 193 6.79 -3.63 -11.74
CA ASN A 193 5.91 -2.46 -11.57
C ASN A 193 6.04 -1.48 -12.75
N VAL A 194 7.27 -1.16 -13.14
CA VAL A 194 7.54 -0.28 -14.29
C VAL A 194 6.97 -0.88 -15.57
N VAL A 195 7.23 -2.16 -15.80
CA VAL A 195 6.76 -2.87 -16.99
C VAL A 195 5.23 -2.91 -17.05
N LEU A 196 4.56 -3.21 -15.92
CA LEU A 196 3.10 -3.27 -15.88
C LEU A 196 2.49 -1.88 -16.07
N ALA A 197 2.97 -0.85 -15.35
CA ALA A 197 2.47 0.51 -15.48
C ALA A 197 2.58 1.04 -16.92
N VAL A 198 3.76 0.86 -17.56
CA VAL A 198 3.99 1.28 -18.95
C VAL A 198 3.07 0.54 -19.93
N LYS A 199 2.92 -0.78 -19.79
CA LYS A 199 2.04 -1.57 -20.66
C LYS A 199 0.57 -1.22 -20.48
N SER A 200 0.16 -0.82 -19.27
CA SER A 200 -1.22 -0.39 -18.97
C SER A 200 -1.49 1.07 -19.37
N GLY A 201 -0.46 1.82 -19.77
CA GLY A 201 -0.57 3.26 -20.04
C GLY A 201 -0.76 4.10 -18.77
N CYS A 202 -0.45 3.55 -17.59
CA CYS A 202 -0.53 4.28 -16.33
C CYS A 202 0.68 5.22 -16.17
N PRO A 203 0.46 6.50 -15.75
CA PRO A 203 1.57 7.38 -15.39
C PRO A 203 2.41 6.77 -14.26
N ILE A 204 3.73 6.77 -14.42
CA ILE A 204 4.67 6.29 -13.41
C ILE A 204 5.78 7.30 -13.21
N SER A 205 6.13 7.59 -11.93
CA SER A 205 7.18 8.53 -11.56
C SER A 205 7.96 8.05 -10.32
N PRO A 206 9.24 8.45 -10.17
CA PRO A 206 10.00 8.15 -8.96
C PRO A 206 9.61 9.12 -7.82
N LEU A 207 9.61 8.60 -6.59
CA LEU A 207 9.71 9.38 -5.36
C LEU A 207 11.10 9.17 -4.74
N MET A 208 11.70 10.22 -4.20
CA MET A 208 13.06 10.14 -3.60
C MET A 208 12.99 9.53 -2.19
N CYS A 209 12.65 8.24 -2.14
CA CYS A 209 12.50 7.42 -0.93
C CYS A 209 12.81 5.96 -1.29
N LYS A 210 12.83 5.10 -0.28
CA LYS A 210 12.71 3.64 -0.44
C LYS A 210 11.23 3.21 -0.40
N HIS A 211 11.00 1.99 0.09
CA HIS A 211 9.70 1.29 0.04
C HIS A 211 8.63 1.89 0.96
N PHE A 212 9.00 2.59 2.03
CA PHE A 212 8.06 3.17 3.01
C PHE A 212 8.08 4.70 3.03
N PRO A 213 7.61 5.37 1.96
CA PRO A 213 7.56 6.84 1.91
C PRO A 213 6.67 7.44 3.00
N GLN A 214 5.70 6.70 3.53
CA GLN A 214 4.85 7.14 4.64
C GLN A 214 5.66 7.39 5.92
N VAL A 215 6.80 6.72 6.09
CA VAL A 215 7.69 6.88 7.24
C VAL A 215 8.81 7.87 6.94
N SER A 216 9.57 7.64 5.86
CA SER A 216 10.79 8.39 5.56
C SER A 216 10.58 9.70 4.80
N ALA A 217 9.48 9.83 4.07
CA ALA A 217 9.20 11.00 3.22
C ALA A 217 7.72 11.41 3.25
N PRO A 218 7.07 11.53 4.43
CA PRO A 218 5.62 11.72 4.55
C PRO A 218 5.13 13.00 3.88
N GLU A 219 5.89 14.09 3.90
CA GLU A 219 5.54 15.36 3.25
C GLU A 219 5.53 15.21 1.71
N MET A 220 6.51 14.51 1.16
CA MET A 220 6.59 14.24 -0.28
C MET A 220 5.44 13.34 -0.73
N LEU A 221 5.15 12.30 0.04
CA LEU A 221 4.03 11.40 -0.24
C LEU A 221 2.69 12.13 -0.16
N ALA A 222 2.46 12.91 0.89
CA ALA A 222 1.23 13.69 1.06
C ALA A 222 1.03 14.68 -0.10
N LYS A 223 2.09 15.38 -0.51
CA LYS A 223 2.07 16.27 -1.67
C LYS A 223 1.67 15.51 -2.94
N HIS A 224 2.29 14.36 -3.20
CA HIS A 224 1.99 13.55 -4.39
C HIS A 224 0.53 13.05 -4.40
N ILE A 225 0.02 12.56 -3.27
CA ILE A 225 -1.38 12.15 -3.13
C ILE A 225 -2.33 13.33 -3.39
N ARG A 226 -2.05 14.49 -2.79
CA ARG A 226 -2.84 15.73 -2.98
C ARG A 226 -2.90 16.14 -4.44
N GLU A 227 -1.75 16.25 -5.10
CA GLU A 227 -1.65 16.65 -6.50
C GLU A 227 -2.40 15.68 -7.43
N SER A 228 -2.27 14.37 -7.20
CA SER A 228 -2.98 13.34 -7.94
C SER A 228 -4.51 13.45 -7.76
N ALA A 229 -4.97 13.67 -6.52
CA ALA A 229 -6.40 13.81 -6.23
C ALA A 229 -7.00 15.07 -6.87
N LEU A 230 -6.30 16.19 -6.85
CA LEU A 230 -6.76 17.46 -7.41
C LEU A 230 -6.72 17.48 -8.94
N ALA A 231 -5.68 16.90 -9.56
CA ALA A 231 -5.58 16.81 -11.01
C ALA A 231 -6.76 16.02 -11.61
N TYR A 232 -7.17 14.94 -10.97
CA TYR A 232 -8.33 14.15 -11.43
C TYR A 232 -9.66 14.87 -11.26
N GLN A 233 -9.81 15.75 -10.26
CA GLN A 233 -11.01 16.58 -10.11
C GLN A 233 -11.17 17.58 -11.26
N GLY A 234 -10.04 18.12 -11.78
CA GLY A 234 -10.05 19.06 -12.91
C GLY A 234 -10.47 18.44 -14.23
N LEU A 235 -10.17 17.16 -14.45
CA LEU A 235 -10.56 16.43 -15.66
C LEU A 235 -12.08 16.15 -15.72
N GLY A 236 -12.71 15.85 -14.58
CA GLY A 236 -14.16 15.61 -14.50
C GLY A 236 -15.03 16.88 -14.65
N ALA A 237 -14.48 18.06 -14.40
CA ALA A 237 -15.20 19.33 -14.55
C ALA A 237 -15.21 19.86 -16.00
N GLY A 238 -14.37 19.30 -16.88
CA GLY A 238 -14.26 19.72 -18.29
C GLY A 238 -15.24 19.03 -19.26
N GLU A 239 -15.83 17.90 -18.87
CA GLU A 239 -16.72 17.11 -19.73
C GLU A 239 -18.23 17.45 -19.59
N SER A 240 -18.57 18.43 -18.76
CA SER A 240 -19.96 18.85 -18.51
C SER A 240 -20.29 20.22 -19.13
N ARG A 241 -19.68 20.56 -20.27
CA ARG A 241 -20.02 21.77 -21.02
C ARG A 241 -20.37 21.47 -22.47
#